data_d03d06d4583f8b13a3eeb4ea4962abd5
#
_entry.id   d03d06d4583f8b13a3eeb4ea4962abd5
#
_cell.length_a   1.000
_cell.length_b   1.000
_cell.length_c   1.000
_cell.angle_alpha   90.00
_cell.angle_beta   90.00
_cell.angle_gamma   90.00
#
_symmetry.space_group_name_H-M   'P 1'
#
loop_
_entity.id
_entity.type
_entity.pdbx_description
1 polymer ?
#
loop_
_entity_poly.entity_id
_entity_poly.type
_entity_poly.pdbx_seq_one_letter_code
_entity_poly.pdbx_strand_id
1 'polypeptide(L)'
;GEEAVCPVDADFPHYYLSPRKCIENLIKGAELKAEDLGQNRCMMMPGRMWTIGQLIDAMNAVAGPEPAKLIKWEAQPEIQRIVKGWRFDLRPEKALKLGLTADESFEDNIRYYIEDDRP
;
A
#
# COMPACT_ATOMS: atom_id res chain seq x y z
N GLY A 1 -18.76 11.99 -3.79
CA GLY A 1 -18.31 10.65 -4.08
C GLY A 1 -18.77 10.22 -5.46
N GLU A 2 -17.91 9.55 -6.18
CA GLU A 2 -18.19 9.00 -7.51
C GLU A 2 -18.09 7.48 -7.46
N GLU A 3 -18.81 6.79 -8.36
CA GLU A 3 -18.73 5.34 -8.50
C GLU A 3 -17.32 4.94 -8.98
N ALA A 4 -16.74 3.93 -8.35
CA ALA A 4 -15.43 3.39 -8.68
C ALA A 4 -15.54 1.93 -9.12
N VAL A 5 -15.07 1.61 -10.32
CA VAL A 5 -15.04 0.23 -10.81
C VAL A 5 -13.84 -0.52 -10.23
N CYS A 6 -14.11 -1.66 -9.57
CA CYS A 6 -13.08 -2.59 -9.12
C CYS A 6 -12.96 -3.75 -10.12
N PRO A 7 -11.86 -3.84 -10.88
CA PRO A 7 -11.72 -4.82 -11.97
C PRO A 7 -11.17 -6.17 -11.53
N VAL A 8 -10.90 -6.35 -10.23
CA VAL A 8 -10.32 -7.56 -9.65
C VAL A 8 -11.18 -8.10 -8.52
N ASP A 9 -10.94 -9.34 -8.13
CA ASP A 9 -11.69 -10.00 -7.05
C ASP A 9 -11.28 -9.47 -5.66
N ALA A 10 -12.16 -9.62 -4.67
CA ALA A 10 -11.94 -9.15 -3.30
C ALA A 10 -10.75 -9.84 -2.60
N ASP A 11 -10.41 -11.05 -2.98
CA ASP A 11 -9.28 -11.81 -2.45
C ASP A 11 -7.96 -11.53 -3.17
N PHE A 12 -7.96 -10.65 -4.17
CA PHE A 12 -6.75 -10.27 -4.91
C PHE A 12 -5.77 -9.55 -3.99
N PRO A 13 -4.54 -10.11 -3.82
CA PRO A 13 -3.53 -9.50 -2.95
C PRO A 13 -2.70 -8.47 -3.72
N HIS A 14 -2.25 -7.44 -3.02
CA HIS A 14 -1.28 -6.49 -3.52
C HIS A 14 -0.40 -5.95 -2.40
N TYR A 15 0.74 -5.35 -2.76
CA TYR A 15 1.71 -4.80 -1.82
C TYR A 15 1.53 -3.28 -1.71
N TYR A 16 1.33 -2.80 -0.50
CA TYR A 16 0.99 -1.40 -0.24
C TYR A 16 1.94 -0.72 0.74
N LEU A 17 2.10 0.57 0.53
CA LEU A 17 2.75 1.49 1.45
C LEU A 17 2.06 2.85 1.30
N SER A 18 1.70 3.50 2.41
CA SER A 18 1.10 4.83 2.36
C SER A 18 2.07 5.89 1.81
N PRO A 19 1.56 6.96 1.16
CA PRO A 19 2.40 8.08 0.74
C PRO A 19 3.19 8.68 1.91
N ARG A 20 2.56 8.85 3.08
CA ARG A 20 3.22 9.36 4.29
C ARG A 20 4.43 8.51 4.67
N LYS A 21 4.25 7.20 4.80
CA LYS A 21 5.36 6.27 5.12
C LYS A 21 6.41 6.21 4.02
N CYS A 22 6.00 6.31 2.77
CA CYS A 22 6.94 6.39 1.65
C CYS A 22 7.86 7.62 1.78
N ILE A 23 7.30 8.79 2.07
CA ILE A 23 8.05 10.04 2.25
C ILE A 23 8.97 9.95 3.48
N GLU A 24 8.46 9.48 4.63
CA GLU A 24 9.28 9.26 5.83
C GLU A 24 10.48 8.34 5.53
N ASN A 25 10.26 7.26 4.80
CA ASN A 25 11.31 6.32 4.42
C ASN A 25 12.32 6.92 3.43
N LEU A 26 11.89 7.79 2.51
CA LEU A 26 12.80 8.52 1.60
C LEU A 26 13.71 9.48 2.38
N ILE A 27 13.16 10.22 3.33
CA ILE A 27 13.93 11.11 4.21
C ILE A 27 14.92 10.28 5.03
N LYS A 28 14.46 9.21 5.66
CA LYS A 28 15.32 8.28 6.41
C LYS A 28 16.43 7.70 5.53
N GLY A 29 16.09 7.30 4.31
CA GLY A 29 17.06 6.78 3.34
C GLY A 29 18.16 7.78 2.99
N ALA A 30 17.83 9.06 2.90
CA ALA A 30 18.80 10.12 2.64
C ALA A 30 19.76 10.36 3.83
N GLU A 31 19.35 10.01 5.04
CA GLU A 31 20.16 10.14 6.26
C GLU A 31 21.06 8.92 6.53
N LEU A 32 20.85 7.81 5.81
CA LEU A 32 21.65 6.60 5.97
C LEU A 32 23.09 6.82 5.53
N LYS A 33 24.03 6.29 6.31
CA LYS A 33 25.43 6.34 5.95
C LYS A 33 25.74 5.38 4.80
N ALA A 34 26.68 5.79 3.93
CA ALA A 34 27.07 4.98 2.78
C ALA A 34 27.61 3.60 3.17
N GLU A 35 28.27 3.50 4.32
CA GLU A 35 28.81 2.26 4.88
C GLU A 35 27.70 1.26 5.27
N ASP A 36 26.55 1.76 5.80
CA ASP A 36 25.42 0.93 6.19
C ASP A 36 24.69 0.35 4.96
N LEU A 37 24.71 1.07 3.84
CA LEU A 37 24.10 0.61 2.59
C LEU A 37 24.91 -0.50 1.90
N GLY A 38 26.23 -0.53 2.11
CA GLY A 38 27.14 -1.46 1.46
C GLY A 38 27.26 -1.22 -0.05
N GLN A 39 27.75 -2.23 -0.78
CA GLN A 39 27.98 -2.11 -2.22
C GLN A 39 26.67 -2.04 -3.01
N ASN A 40 25.69 -2.86 -2.66
CA ASN A 40 24.35 -2.79 -3.27
C ASN A 40 23.49 -1.76 -2.53
N ARG A 41 23.32 -0.59 -3.14
CA ARG A 41 22.55 0.53 -2.57
C ARG A 41 21.06 0.44 -2.84
N CYS A 42 20.62 -0.56 -3.62
CA CYS A 42 19.19 -0.79 -3.84
C CYS A 42 18.59 -1.51 -2.65
N MET A 43 17.38 -1.08 -2.27
CA MET A 43 16.56 -1.76 -1.28
C MET A 43 15.08 -1.62 -1.63
N MET A 44 14.33 -2.65 -1.27
CA MET A 44 12.87 -2.63 -1.41
C MET A 44 12.28 -1.77 -0.30
N MET A 45 11.40 -0.84 -0.66
CA MET A 45 10.65 -0.05 0.32
C MET A 45 9.76 -0.98 1.15
N PRO A 46 9.75 -0.86 2.49
CA PRO A 46 8.87 -1.67 3.33
C PRO A 46 7.40 -1.38 3.04
N GLY A 47 6.63 -2.42 2.89
CA GLY A 47 5.18 -2.36 2.74
C GLY A 47 4.56 -3.62 3.29
N ARG A 48 3.26 -3.77 3.14
CA ARG A 48 2.53 -4.96 3.55
C ARG A 48 1.59 -5.41 2.45
N MET A 49 1.31 -6.70 2.45
CA MET A 49 0.33 -7.30 1.55
C MET A 49 -1.05 -7.28 2.19
N TRP A 50 -2.01 -6.72 1.47
CA TRP A 50 -3.43 -6.79 1.81
C TRP A 50 -4.24 -7.17 0.58
N THR A 51 -5.38 -7.81 0.80
CA THR A 51 -6.36 -8.04 -0.26
C THR A 51 -7.27 -6.83 -0.44
N ILE A 52 -7.92 -6.73 -1.59
CA ILE A 52 -8.92 -5.67 -1.84
C ILE A 52 -10.05 -5.72 -0.81
N GLY A 53 -10.50 -6.91 -0.40
CA GLY A 53 -11.49 -7.06 0.66
C GLY A 53 -11.03 -6.45 1.99
N GLN A 54 -9.78 -6.70 2.39
CA GLN A 54 -9.21 -6.11 3.60
C GLN A 54 -9.11 -4.58 3.52
N LEU A 55 -8.84 -4.02 2.34
CA LEU A 55 -8.86 -2.57 2.13
C LEU A 55 -10.27 -2.00 2.35
N ILE A 56 -11.28 -2.68 1.85
CA ILE A 56 -12.68 -2.26 2.01
C ILE A 56 -13.12 -2.37 3.47
N ASP A 57 -12.72 -3.43 4.17
CA ASP A 57 -12.99 -3.58 5.60
C ASP A 57 -12.36 -2.45 6.42
N ALA A 58 -11.11 -2.10 6.14
CA ALA A 58 -10.44 -0.98 6.78
C ALA A 58 -11.13 0.36 6.45
N MET A 59 -11.56 0.57 5.21
CA MET A 59 -12.31 1.76 4.81
C MET A 59 -13.62 1.86 5.57
N ASN A 60 -14.36 0.76 5.70
CA ASN A 60 -15.60 0.71 6.48
C ASN A 60 -15.36 1.03 7.96
N ALA A 61 -14.25 0.54 8.52
CA ALA A 61 -13.90 0.78 9.92
C ALA A 61 -13.56 2.25 10.20
N VAL A 62 -12.90 2.94 9.27
CA VAL A 62 -12.44 4.33 9.46
C VAL A 62 -13.44 5.36 8.98
N ALA A 63 -14.02 5.16 7.79
CA ALA A 63 -14.87 6.13 7.10
C ALA A 63 -16.37 5.77 7.10
N GLY A 64 -16.72 4.63 7.69
CA GLY A 64 -18.09 4.08 7.66
C GLY A 64 -18.41 3.38 6.32
N PRO A 65 -19.63 2.80 6.20
CA PRO A 65 -19.96 1.94 5.08
C PRO A 65 -20.33 2.69 3.78
N GLU A 66 -20.53 4.00 3.82
CA GLU A 66 -21.02 4.76 2.66
C GLU A 66 -20.05 4.76 1.47
N PRO A 67 -18.72 4.96 1.66
CA PRO A 67 -17.79 4.92 0.53
C PRO A 67 -17.75 3.56 -0.17
N ALA A 68 -17.89 2.46 0.57
CA ALA A 68 -17.87 1.12 0.00
C ALA A 68 -19.03 0.83 -0.94
N LYS A 69 -20.18 1.50 -0.76
CA LYS A 69 -21.35 1.39 -1.65
C LYS A 69 -21.10 1.94 -3.06
N LEU A 70 -20.08 2.78 -3.21
CA LEU A 70 -19.68 3.35 -4.49
C LEU A 70 -18.79 2.40 -5.31
N ILE A 71 -18.38 1.26 -4.72
CA ILE A 71 -17.54 0.28 -5.41
C ILE A 71 -18.43 -0.61 -6.27
N LYS A 72 -18.20 -0.54 -7.59
CA LYS A 72 -18.84 -1.44 -8.55
C LYS A 72 -17.86 -2.56 -8.92
N TRP A 73 -18.22 -3.77 -8.57
CA TRP A 73 -17.44 -4.95 -8.93
C TRP A 73 -17.71 -5.32 -10.38
N GLU A 74 -16.69 -5.18 -11.20
CA GLU A 74 -16.77 -5.50 -12.64
C GLU A 74 -15.45 -6.11 -13.09
N ALA A 75 -15.40 -7.43 -13.10
CA ALA A 75 -14.21 -8.18 -13.49
C ALA A 75 -13.77 -7.84 -14.92
N GLN A 76 -12.53 -7.39 -15.08
CA GLN A 76 -11.93 -7.09 -16.36
C GLN A 76 -10.75 -8.03 -16.62
N PRO A 77 -10.91 -9.08 -17.46
CA PRO A 77 -9.91 -10.12 -17.65
C PRO A 77 -8.54 -9.61 -18.11
N GLU A 78 -8.52 -8.55 -18.92
CA GLU A 78 -7.27 -7.94 -19.38
C GLU A 78 -6.50 -7.29 -18.23
N ILE A 79 -7.19 -6.53 -17.37
CA ILE A 79 -6.57 -5.91 -16.20
C ILE A 79 -6.13 -7.00 -15.22
N GLN A 80 -6.97 -7.99 -14.95
CA GLN A 80 -6.62 -9.11 -14.08
C GLN A 80 -5.36 -9.84 -14.57
N ARG A 81 -5.20 -10.03 -15.88
CA ARG A 81 -4.02 -10.64 -16.46
C ARG A 81 -2.74 -9.82 -16.21
N ILE A 82 -2.84 -8.49 -16.32
CA ILE A 82 -1.72 -7.59 -16.08
C ILE A 82 -1.32 -7.62 -14.61
N VAL A 83 -2.27 -7.40 -13.70
CA VAL A 83 -1.98 -7.27 -12.26
C VAL A 83 -1.58 -8.59 -11.61
N LYS A 84 -2.02 -9.74 -12.14
CA LYS A 84 -1.54 -11.07 -11.71
C LYS A 84 -0.04 -11.29 -11.95
N GLY A 85 0.56 -10.54 -12.87
CA GLY A 85 1.99 -10.54 -13.11
C GLY A 85 2.79 -9.70 -12.11
N TRP A 86 2.15 -8.89 -11.30
CA TRP A 86 2.82 -8.06 -10.31
C TRP A 86 3.19 -8.88 -9.08
N ARG A 87 4.40 -8.65 -8.58
CA ARG A 87 4.84 -9.31 -7.36
C ARG A 87 4.28 -8.60 -6.14
N PHE A 88 3.85 -9.38 -5.18
CA PHE A 88 3.35 -8.92 -3.88
C PHE A 88 4.05 -9.60 -2.69
N ASP A 89 4.85 -10.64 -2.95
CA ASP A 89 5.67 -11.39 -1.98
C ASP A 89 7.04 -10.75 -1.75
N LEU A 90 7.07 -9.43 -1.62
CA LEU A 90 8.30 -8.66 -1.51
C LEU A 90 8.91 -8.79 -0.11
N ARG A 91 10.24 -8.80 -0.06
CA ARG A 91 10.99 -9.00 1.18
C ARG A 91 11.91 -7.80 1.46
N PRO A 92 11.46 -6.87 2.29
CA PRO A 92 12.20 -5.63 2.57
C PRO A 92 13.18 -5.72 3.74
N GLU A 93 13.77 -6.89 4.01
CA GLU A 93 14.59 -7.14 5.21
C GLU A 93 15.73 -6.15 5.38
N LYS A 94 16.41 -5.76 4.28
CA LYS A 94 17.47 -4.76 4.33
C LYS A 94 16.97 -3.41 4.79
N ALA A 95 15.85 -2.96 4.23
CA ALA A 95 15.25 -1.68 4.59
C ALA A 95 14.78 -1.66 6.05
N LEU A 96 14.14 -2.74 6.51
CA LEU A 96 13.71 -2.88 7.91
C LEU A 96 14.89 -2.86 8.89
N LYS A 97 15.99 -3.55 8.57
CA LYS A 97 17.23 -3.51 9.38
C LYS A 97 17.84 -2.12 9.47
N LEU A 98 17.68 -1.31 8.43
CA LEU A 98 18.17 0.07 8.37
C LEU A 98 17.19 1.08 8.98
N GLY A 99 16.08 0.62 9.55
CA GLY A 99 15.14 1.45 10.28
C GLY A 99 14.03 2.07 9.45
N LEU A 100 13.87 1.67 8.17
CA LEU A 100 12.69 2.01 7.39
C LEU A 100 11.49 1.20 7.90
N THR A 101 10.28 1.75 7.79
CA THR A 101 9.08 1.16 8.37
C THR A 101 7.95 1.04 7.34
N ALA A 102 7.06 0.07 7.55
CA ALA A 102 5.79 -0.06 6.84
C ALA A 102 4.66 0.53 7.68
N ASP A 103 3.49 0.69 7.06
CA ASP A 103 2.26 0.95 7.81
C ASP A 103 1.93 -0.24 8.73
N GLU A 104 1.40 0.01 9.90
CA GLU A 104 1.01 -1.07 10.82
C GLU A 104 -0.29 -1.73 10.40
N SER A 105 -1.24 -0.93 9.89
CA SER A 105 -2.55 -1.37 9.42
C SER A 105 -2.97 -0.61 8.16
N PHE A 106 -3.97 -1.12 7.43
CA PHE A 106 -4.53 -0.38 6.29
C PHE A 106 -5.46 0.75 6.74
N GLU A 107 -6.01 0.66 7.93
CA GLU A 107 -6.75 1.75 8.58
C GLU A 107 -5.89 3.01 8.72
N ASP A 108 -4.59 2.86 9.02
CA ASP A 108 -3.66 3.99 9.08
C ASP A 108 -3.48 4.64 7.71
N ASN A 109 -3.38 3.85 6.64
CA ASN A 109 -3.38 4.37 5.28
C ASN A 109 -4.58 5.28 5.00
N ILE A 110 -5.77 4.85 5.41
CA ILE A 110 -7.00 5.60 5.18
C ILE A 110 -7.04 6.87 6.04
N ARG A 111 -6.61 6.79 7.30
CA ARG A 111 -6.50 7.96 8.17
C ARG A 111 -5.52 8.99 7.60
N TYR A 112 -4.35 8.56 7.13
CA TYR A 112 -3.37 9.44 6.50
C TYR A 112 -3.94 10.11 5.25
N TYR A 113 -4.65 9.38 4.39
CA TYR A 113 -5.33 9.96 3.25
C TYR A 113 -6.36 11.04 3.65
N ILE A 114 -7.12 10.78 4.69
CA ILE A 114 -8.12 11.75 5.19
C ILE A 114 -7.45 13.00 5.75
N GLU A 115 -6.31 12.85 6.43
CA GLU A 115 -5.59 13.94 7.05
C GLU A 115 -4.76 14.76 6.05
N ASP A 116 -4.11 14.10 5.10
CA ASP A 116 -3.11 14.72 4.22
C ASP A 116 -3.67 15.14 2.86
N ASP A 117 -4.59 14.37 2.29
CA ASP A 117 -4.99 14.50 0.88
C ASP A 117 -6.47 14.87 0.69
N ARG A 118 -7.31 14.63 1.69
CA ARG A 118 -8.73 14.94 1.55
C ARG A 118 -8.98 16.42 1.77
N PRO A 119 -9.57 17.14 0.76
CA PRO A 119 -9.94 18.56 0.89
C PRO A 119 -11.04 18.80 1.90
#